data_dd9574d4008aa6fb92fc1ee8429021b2
#
_entry.id   dd9574d4008aa6fb92fc1ee8429021b2
#
_cell.length_a   1.000
_cell.length_b   1.000
_cell.length_c   1.000
_cell.angle_alpha   90.00
_cell.angle_beta   90.00
_cell.angle_gamma   90.00
#
_symmetry.space_group_name_H-M   'P 1'
#
loop_
_entity.id
_entity.type
_entity.pdbx_description
1 polymer ?
#
loop_
_entity_poly.entity_id
_entity_poly.type
_entity_poly.pdbx_seq_one_letter_code
_entity_poly.pdbx_strand_id
1 'polypeptide(L)'
;MNIKNVMMMAAMMPAFALAETNSNCAPASVEANDTTIRVNDQNIVIKQDGEQTSVKIYKMNGNEMTKISETQFVDGQEVEKVFVTSPFIPQTLSKRKRSLESHYPTFFFGCSQLPGSRGSMGGNNEMHSRDSKSWEWGITLTSLCFRLSNEMALTSSLSIGQVHHHFKDNYVLSTENGVSAMTPIEGETLKKSYISYNVLRLPIMLEWQKRIGCHDAFLALGPSVEYRWHEHSRYFIGKHKHTETDDINLNPIGLNLEARAGYSGVMLYARAGITPLLNKAKAPECYPMTIGLGFRL
;
A
#
# COMPACT_ATOMS: atom_id res chain seq x y z
N MET A 1 -20.50 -18.79 2.91
CA MET A 1 -20.06 -17.71 3.81
C MET A 1 -21.17 -16.68 3.91
N ASN A 2 -21.77 -16.48 5.08
CA ASN A 2 -22.94 -15.61 5.23
C ASN A 2 -22.48 -14.14 5.28
N ILE A 3 -22.99 -13.32 4.38
CA ILE A 3 -22.71 -11.87 4.24
C ILE A 3 -22.93 -11.11 5.57
N LYS A 4 -23.79 -11.62 6.45
CA LYS A 4 -24.01 -11.06 7.80
C LYS A 4 -22.77 -11.07 8.72
N ASN A 5 -21.86 -12.02 8.56
CA ASN A 5 -20.66 -12.11 9.40
C ASN A 5 -19.56 -11.15 8.96
N VAL A 6 -19.53 -10.75 7.69
CA VAL A 6 -18.58 -9.75 7.17
C VAL A 6 -18.99 -8.34 7.61
N MET A 7 -20.31 -8.07 7.67
CA MET A 7 -20.81 -6.79 8.13
C MET A 7 -20.61 -6.55 9.64
N MET A 8 -20.58 -7.61 10.45
CA MET A 8 -20.40 -7.48 11.90
C MET A 8 -18.95 -7.19 12.30
N MET A 9 -17.96 -7.54 11.47
CA MET A 9 -16.55 -7.17 11.69
C MET A 9 -16.24 -5.72 11.30
N ALA A 10 -16.98 -5.15 10.37
CA ALA A 10 -16.84 -3.74 9.98
C ALA A 10 -17.37 -2.76 11.07
N ALA A 11 -18.23 -3.23 11.97
CA ALA A 11 -18.86 -2.39 13.00
C ALA A 11 -18.03 -2.23 14.29
N MET A 12 -16.87 -2.88 14.42
CA MET A 12 -15.98 -2.76 15.58
C MET A 12 -14.71 -1.94 15.32
N MET A 13 -14.70 -1.07 14.34
CA MET A 13 -13.66 -0.05 14.25
C MET A 13 -13.94 1.04 15.27
N PRO A 14 -12.99 1.38 16.17
CA PRO A 14 -13.10 2.60 16.95
C PRO A 14 -13.17 3.76 15.95
N ALA A 15 -14.12 4.66 16.17
CA ALA A 15 -14.22 5.91 15.45
C ALA A 15 -12.94 6.72 15.76
N PHE A 16 -11.92 6.53 14.95
CA PHE A 16 -10.86 7.53 14.86
C PHE A 16 -11.51 8.75 14.22
N ALA A 17 -11.60 9.82 14.97
CA ALA A 17 -11.95 11.12 14.46
C ALA A 17 -11.10 11.36 13.21
N LEU A 18 -11.73 11.37 12.05
CA LEU A 18 -11.14 11.92 10.84
C LEU A 18 -10.85 13.38 11.20
N ALA A 19 -9.60 13.69 11.45
CA ALA A 19 -9.16 15.07 11.43
C ALA A 19 -9.49 15.54 10.01
N GLU A 20 -10.54 16.35 9.91
CA GLU A 20 -10.80 17.11 8.70
C GLU A 20 -9.59 18.01 8.50
N THR A 21 -8.63 17.55 7.73
CA THR A 21 -7.72 18.48 7.09
C THR A 21 -8.58 19.21 6.08
N ASN A 22 -9.03 20.41 6.46
CA ASN A 22 -9.57 21.40 5.54
C ASN A 22 -8.49 21.75 4.51
N SER A 23 -8.22 20.87 3.58
CA SER A 23 -7.61 21.24 2.32
C SER A 23 -8.75 21.82 1.48
N ASN A 24 -8.89 23.14 1.49
CA ASN A 24 -9.69 23.86 0.52
C ASN A 24 -9.11 23.60 -0.88
N CYS A 25 -9.36 22.43 -1.44
CA CYS A 25 -9.28 22.17 -2.85
C CYS A 25 -10.57 22.74 -3.46
N ALA A 26 -10.60 24.01 -3.71
CA ALA A 26 -11.63 24.60 -4.57
C ALA A 26 -11.55 23.92 -5.94
N PRO A 27 -12.71 23.55 -6.55
CA PRO A 27 -12.71 23.10 -7.92
C PRO A 27 -12.19 24.25 -8.78
N ALA A 28 -11.01 24.09 -9.37
CA ALA A 28 -10.45 25.05 -10.29
C ALA A 28 -11.28 25.02 -11.59
N SER A 29 -12.29 25.86 -11.67
CA SER A 29 -12.72 26.40 -12.95
C SER A 29 -11.64 27.41 -13.36
N VAL A 30 -10.65 26.94 -14.11
CA VAL A 30 -9.58 27.80 -14.61
C VAL A 30 -10.10 28.50 -15.84
N GLU A 31 -10.65 29.71 -15.64
CA GLU A 31 -10.60 30.73 -16.68
C GLU A 31 -9.13 31.16 -16.79
N ALA A 32 -8.60 31.15 -17.99
CA ALA A 32 -7.24 31.63 -18.27
C ALA A 32 -7.21 33.15 -17.98
N ASN A 33 -6.81 33.53 -16.78
CA ASN A 33 -6.69 34.94 -16.39
C ASN A 33 -5.31 35.47 -16.80
N ASP A 34 -5.25 36.12 -17.96
CA ASP A 34 -4.08 36.88 -18.39
C ASP A 34 -4.08 38.21 -17.62
N THR A 35 -3.12 38.38 -16.69
CA THR A 35 -2.95 39.62 -15.94
C THR A 35 -1.72 40.37 -16.48
N THR A 36 -1.90 41.62 -16.94
CA THR A 36 -0.79 42.45 -17.39
C THR A 36 -0.55 43.60 -16.39
N ILE A 37 0.66 43.67 -15.85
CA ILE A 37 1.10 44.69 -14.91
C ILE A 37 2.18 45.53 -15.60
N ARG A 38 2.02 46.86 -15.60
CA ARG A 38 3.02 47.77 -16.12
C ARG A 38 3.79 48.45 -14.97
N VAL A 39 5.12 48.27 -14.98
CA VAL A 39 6.02 48.88 -13.98
C VAL A 39 7.15 49.57 -14.74
N ASN A 40 7.17 50.90 -14.70
CA ASN A 40 8.09 51.76 -15.46
C ASN A 40 8.06 51.41 -16.97
N ASP A 41 9.21 51.08 -17.56
CA ASP A 41 9.34 50.69 -18.98
C ASP A 41 9.15 49.19 -19.23
N GLN A 42 8.63 48.45 -18.26
CA GLN A 42 8.45 47.00 -18.36
C GLN A 42 6.96 46.63 -18.27
N ASN A 43 6.54 45.72 -19.14
CA ASN A 43 5.24 45.07 -19.09
C ASN A 43 5.45 43.62 -18.62
N ILE A 44 4.79 43.26 -17.53
CA ILE A 44 4.81 41.91 -16.94
C ILE A 44 3.48 41.25 -17.28
N VAL A 45 3.51 40.19 -18.05
CA VAL A 45 2.33 39.42 -18.44
C VAL A 45 2.39 38.13 -17.66
N ILE A 46 1.38 37.86 -16.83
CA ILE A 46 1.21 36.66 -16.05
C ILE A 46 0.08 35.86 -16.68
N LYS A 47 0.41 34.65 -17.13
CA LYS A 47 -0.57 33.69 -17.67
C LYS A 47 -0.63 32.50 -16.74
N GLN A 48 -1.83 32.18 -16.30
CA GLN A 48 -2.08 31.01 -15.48
C GLN A 48 -2.89 29.99 -16.27
N ASP A 49 -2.34 28.79 -16.42
CA ASP A 49 -2.99 27.66 -17.08
C ASP A 49 -2.91 26.43 -16.14
N GLY A 50 -3.98 26.27 -15.38
CA GLY A 50 -4.04 25.25 -14.35
C GLY A 50 -2.99 25.42 -13.25
N GLU A 51 -2.13 24.43 -13.08
CA GLU A 51 -1.03 24.42 -12.09
C GLU A 51 0.23 25.14 -12.61
N GLN A 52 0.21 25.64 -13.85
CA GLN A 52 1.35 26.33 -14.46
C GLN A 52 1.11 27.83 -14.51
N THR A 53 2.06 28.59 -14.00
CA THR A 53 2.08 30.06 -14.11
C THR A 53 3.28 30.47 -14.95
N SER A 54 3.04 31.19 -16.04
CA SER A 54 4.08 31.78 -16.89
C SER A 54 4.14 33.29 -16.68
N VAL A 55 5.30 33.78 -16.28
CA VAL A 55 5.55 35.23 -16.10
C VAL A 55 6.51 35.66 -17.20
N LYS A 56 6.02 36.55 -18.09
CA LYS A 56 6.80 37.11 -19.20
C LYS A 56 7.05 38.60 -18.96
N ILE A 57 8.30 39.03 -19.04
CA ILE A 57 8.72 40.42 -18.86
C ILE A 57 9.15 40.98 -20.20
N TYR A 58 8.50 42.08 -20.61
CA TYR A 58 8.80 42.79 -21.84
C TYR A 58 9.33 44.20 -21.50
N LYS A 59 10.30 44.68 -22.24
CA LYS A 59 10.78 46.06 -22.19
C LYS A 59 10.24 46.81 -23.38
N MET A 60 9.73 48.01 -23.13
CA MET A 60 9.29 48.95 -24.16
C MET A 60 10.51 49.73 -24.67
N ASN A 61 10.82 49.62 -25.94
CA ASN A 61 11.79 50.49 -26.65
C ASN A 61 11.01 51.29 -27.71
N GLY A 62 10.49 52.44 -27.33
CA GLY A 62 9.59 53.19 -28.20
C GLY A 62 8.27 52.46 -28.41
N ASN A 63 7.95 52.11 -29.67
CA ASN A 63 6.74 51.35 -30.02
C ASN A 63 6.95 49.84 -30.13
N GLU A 64 8.16 49.35 -29.91
CA GLU A 64 8.45 47.93 -29.98
C GLU A 64 8.57 47.28 -28.58
N MET A 65 7.90 46.15 -28.41
CA MET A 65 8.00 45.34 -27.21
C MET A 65 9.01 44.21 -27.39
N THR A 66 10.09 44.30 -26.63
CA THR A 66 11.13 43.23 -26.63
C THR A 66 10.99 42.38 -25.39
N LYS A 67 10.83 41.07 -25.56
CA LYS A 67 10.79 40.10 -24.47
C LYS A 67 12.18 39.97 -23.83
N ILE A 68 12.27 40.21 -22.51
CA ILE A 68 13.54 40.12 -21.76
C ILE A 68 13.69 38.75 -21.11
N SER A 69 12.64 38.29 -20.45
CA SER A 69 12.69 37.01 -19.75
C SER A 69 11.32 36.36 -19.70
N GLU A 70 11.32 35.05 -19.58
CA GLU A 70 10.16 34.23 -19.29
C GLU A 70 10.52 33.28 -18.16
N THR A 71 9.70 33.26 -17.12
CA THR A 71 9.84 32.35 -15.98
C THR A 71 8.59 31.52 -15.88
N GLN A 72 8.75 30.21 -15.74
CA GLN A 72 7.65 29.29 -15.54
C GLN A 72 7.70 28.72 -14.14
N PHE A 73 6.55 28.72 -13.50
CA PHE A 73 6.32 28.13 -12.20
C PHE A 73 5.34 26.98 -12.35
N VAL A 74 5.62 25.88 -11.69
CA VAL A 74 4.69 24.76 -11.52
C VAL A 74 4.59 24.49 -10.03
N ASP A 75 3.37 24.44 -9.50
CA ASP A 75 3.12 24.35 -8.05
C ASP A 75 3.85 25.43 -7.22
N GLY A 76 3.95 26.64 -7.76
CA GLY A 76 4.61 27.76 -7.09
C GLY A 76 6.15 27.70 -7.05
N GLN A 77 6.77 26.69 -7.67
CA GLN A 77 8.24 26.57 -7.78
C GLN A 77 8.72 27.01 -9.15
N GLU A 78 9.81 27.78 -9.22
CA GLU A 78 10.47 28.15 -10.46
C GLU A 78 11.05 26.92 -11.14
N VAL A 79 10.54 26.59 -12.33
CA VAL A 79 10.94 25.40 -13.09
C VAL A 79 11.94 25.75 -14.17
N GLU A 80 11.77 26.91 -14.82
CA GLU A 80 12.60 27.34 -15.92
C GLU A 80 12.64 28.86 -16.00
N LYS A 81 13.83 29.43 -16.19
CA LYS A 81 14.04 30.84 -16.44
C LYS A 81 14.81 31.04 -17.74
N VAL A 82 14.15 31.58 -18.74
CA VAL A 82 14.73 31.84 -20.05
C VAL A 82 15.00 33.31 -20.22
N PHE A 83 16.27 33.67 -20.41
CA PHE A 83 16.67 35.02 -20.82
C PHE A 83 16.72 35.07 -22.35
N VAL A 84 15.81 35.82 -22.95
CA VAL A 84 15.77 35.96 -24.40
C VAL A 84 16.75 37.07 -24.82
N THR A 85 18.02 36.71 -24.94
CA THR A 85 19.02 37.59 -25.55
C THR A 85 19.48 37.10 -26.95
N SER A 86 18.94 35.98 -27.44
CA SER A 86 19.29 35.41 -28.74
C SER A 86 18.06 34.84 -29.45
N PRO A 87 17.87 35.10 -30.76
CA PRO A 87 16.74 34.56 -31.54
C PRO A 87 16.87 33.04 -31.85
N PHE A 88 17.94 32.37 -31.38
CA PHE A 88 18.22 30.96 -31.67
C PHE A 88 18.03 30.00 -30.48
N ILE A 89 17.44 30.44 -29.39
CA ILE A 89 17.15 29.52 -28.28
C ILE A 89 15.84 28.79 -28.59
N PRO A 90 15.87 27.49 -28.87
CA PRO A 90 14.65 26.73 -29.09
C PRO A 90 13.84 26.70 -27.76
N GLN A 91 12.59 27.12 -27.84
CA GLN A 91 11.65 27.00 -26.72
C GLN A 91 11.27 25.53 -26.51
N THR A 92 12.17 24.72 -26.07
CA THR A 92 11.85 23.38 -25.54
C THR A 92 11.48 23.53 -24.08
N LEU A 93 10.20 23.81 -23.82
CA LEU A 93 9.63 23.71 -22.49
C LEU A 93 9.74 22.26 -22.03
N SER A 94 10.75 21.99 -21.23
CA SER A 94 10.84 20.70 -20.54
C SER A 94 9.74 20.69 -19.49
N LYS A 95 8.61 20.03 -19.81
CA LYS A 95 7.60 19.74 -18.78
C LYS A 95 8.31 19.00 -17.65
N ARG A 96 8.32 19.58 -16.45
CA ARG A 96 8.86 18.91 -15.27
C ARG A 96 8.20 17.54 -15.17
N LYS A 97 8.96 16.49 -15.28
CA LYS A 97 8.44 15.14 -15.16
C LYS A 97 7.92 14.99 -13.73
N ARG A 98 6.64 14.70 -13.57
CA ARG A 98 6.02 14.43 -12.26
C ARG A 98 6.90 13.44 -11.48
N SER A 99 7.24 13.76 -10.25
CA SER A 99 7.86 12.80 -9.35
C SER A 99 6.80 11.76 -8.99
N LEU A 100 7.06 10.49 -9.32
CA LEU A 100 6.23 9.38 -8.85
C LEU A 100 6.75 8.93 -7.49
N GLU A 101 5.85 8.66 -6.57
CA GLU A 101 6.14 8.19 -5.23
C GLU A 101 5.63 6.76 -5.06
N SER A 102 6.21 6.02 -4.12
CA SER A 102 5.72 4.70 -3.75
C SER A 102 4.54 4.81 -2.80
N HIS A 103 3.45 4.09 -3.08
CA HIS A 103 2.25 4.09 -2.24
C HIS A 103 2.23 2.84 -1.35
N TYR A 104 3.12 2.79 -0.34
CA TYR A 104 3.10 1.76 0.69
C TYR A 104 2.45 2.29 1.96
N PRO A 105 1.65 1.47 2.66
CA PRO A 105 1.02 1.88 3.91
C PRO A 105 2.07 1.99 5.01
N THR A 106 1.96 3.00 5.87
CA THR A 106 2.76 3.05 7.10
C THR A 106 2.35 1.92 8.04
N PHE A 107 1.03 1.70 8.16
CA PHE A 107 0.43 0.62 8.92
C PHE A 107 -0.59 -0.12 8.07
N PHE A 108 -0.64 -1.45 8.20
CA PHE A 108 -1.64 -2.28 7.54
C PHE A 108 -2.21 -3.33 8.49
N PHE A 109 -3.47 -3.68 8.24
CA PHE A 109 -4.19 -4.70 8.96
C PHE A 109 -5.10 -5.47 7.98
N GLY A 110 -5.17 -6.80 8.13
CA GLY A 110 -5.95 -7.64 7.24
C GLY A 110 -6.51 -8.88 7.88
N CYS A 111 -7.55 -9.43 7.26
CA CYS A 111 -8.09 -10.74 7.55
C CYS A 111 -7.30 -11.78 6.76
N SER A 112 -6.78 -12.78 7.45
CA SER A 112 -5.97 -13.83 6.86
C SER A 112 -6.74 -15.15 6.84
N GLN A 113 -6.47 -16.00 5.85
CA GLN A 113 -7.10 -17.29 5.64
C GLN A 113 -6.02 -18.33 5.32
N LEU A 114 -6.31 -19.61 5.56
CA LEU A 114 -5.44 -20.75 5.22
C LEU A 114 -6.17 -21.74 4.32
N PRO A 115 -6.45 -21.42 3.05
CA PRO A 115 -7.00 -22.41 2.13
C PRO A 115 -6.05 -23.59 1.89
N GLY A 116 -6.62 -24.77 1.62
CA GLY A 116 -5.86 -26.00 1.34
C GLY A 116 -5.29 -26.08 -0.07
N SER A 117 -5.67 -25.16 -0.96
CA SER A 117 -5.17 -25.11 -2.33
C SER A 117 -4.90 -23.69 -2.79
N ARG A 118 -4.00 -23.53 -3.77
CA ARG A 118 -3.62 -22.22 -4.32
C ARG A 118 -4.82 -21.50 -4.92
N GLY A 119 -5.00 -20.24 -4.54
CA GLY A 119 -6.07 -19.41 -5.12
C GLY A 119 -7.48 -19.77 -4.70
N SER A 120 -7.67 -20.76 -3.84
CA SER A 120 -8.96 -21.05 -3.24
C SER A 120 -9.30 -20.01 -2.19
N MET A 121 -10.56 -19.59 -2.14
CA MET A 121 -11.10 -18.77 -1.06
C MET A 121 -11.93 -19.68 -0.16
N GLY A 122 -11.63 -19.67 1.14
CA GLY A 122 -12.39 -20.41 2.14
C GLY A 122 -11.51 -21.26 3.04
N GLY A 123 -12.14 -21.78 4.12
CA GLY A 123 -11.44 -22.55 5.14
C GLY A 123 -10.90 -23.88 4.60
N ASN A 124 -9.77 -24.27 5.12
CA ASN A 124 -9.21 -25.59 4.96
C ASN A 124 -9.78 -26.53 6.01
N ASN A 125 -10.47 -27.59 5.60
CA ASN A 125 -11.05 -28.55 6.53
C ASN A 125 -9.98 -29.36 7.27
N GLU A 126 -8.85 -29.66 6.61
CA GLU A 126 -7.72 -30.36 7.23
C GLU A 126 -7.05 -29.55 8.34
N MET A 127 -7.03 -28.21 8.18
CA MET A 127 -6.44 -27.29 9.15
C MET A 127 -7.48 -26.78 10.18
N HIS A 128 -8.73 -27.18 10.11
CA HIS A 128 -9.80 -26.66 10.97
C HIS A 128 -9.73 -25.12 11.12
N SER A 129 -9.39 -24.41 10.04
CA SER A 129 -9.10 -22.98 10.07
C SER A 129 -10.36 -22.15 10.43
N ARG A 130 -10.18 -21.13 11.26
CA ARG A 130 -11.21 -20.16 11.65
C ARG A 130 -10.91 -18.79 11.05
N ASP A 131 -11.19 -18.63 9.77
CA ASP A 131 -10.83 -17.45 8.98
C ASP A 131 -11.41 -16.14 9.55
N SER A 132 -12.60 -16.21 10.17
CA SER A 132 -13.26 -15.03 10.75
C SER A 132 -12.53 -14.41 11.95
N LYS A 133 -11.56 -15.12 12.54
CA LYS A 133 -10.74 -14.64 13.67
C LYS A 133 -9.26 -14.56 13.33
N SER A 134 -8.88 -14.98 12.15
CA SER A 134 -7.49 -14.94 11.67
C SER A 134 -7.17 -13.56 11.09
N TRP A 135 -6.01 -13.01 11.45
CA TRP A 135 -5.65 -11.65 11.11
C TRP A 135 -4.13 -11.48 10.95
N GLU A 136 -3.75 -10.44 10.26
CA GLU A 136 -2.37 -9.97 10.22
C GLU A 136 -2.32 -8.46 10.45
N TRP A 137 -1.21 -8.00 10.95
CA TRP A 137 -0.88 -6.58 11.00
C TRP A 137 0.60 -6.37 10.72
N GLY A 138 0.97 -5.16 10.35
CA GLY A 138 2.37 -4.82 10.16
C GLY A 138 2.58 -3.35 9.84
N ILE A 139 3.87 -3.01 9.76
CA ILE A 139 4.35 -1.67 9.45
C ILE A 139 5.36 -1.73 8.31
N THR A 140 5.40 -0.70 7.49
CA THR A 140 6.42 -0.53 6.45
C THR A 140 7.59 0.28 7.01
N LEU A 141 8.79 -0.25 6.90
CA LEU A 141 10.01 0.36 7.40
C LEU A 141 10.60 1.35 6.39
N THR A 142 10.61 0.97 5.12
CA THR A 142 11.15 1.78 4.03
C THR A 142 10.51 1.40 2.71
N SER A 143 10.55 2.30 1.72
CA SER A 143 10.06 2.05 0.38
C SER A 143 10.93 2.72 -0.67
N LEU A 144 10.95 2.13 -1.86
CA LEU A 144 11.70 2.59 -3.03
C LEU A 144 10.74 2.74 -4.21
N CYS A 145 11.01 3.72 -5.07
CA CYS A 145 10.24 3.99 -6.27
C CYS A 145 11.19 4.26 -7.45
N PHE A 146 11.10 3.41 -8.47
CA PHE A 146 11.83 3.59 -9.72
C PHE A 146 10.85 3.93 -10.83
N ARG A 147 10.93 5.14 -11.34
CA ARG A 147 10.05 5.60 -12.41
C ARG A 147 10.35 4.89 -13.73
N LEU A 148 9.32 4.31 -14.33
CA LEU A 148 9.39 3.70 -15.67
C LEU A 148 8.81 4.63 -16.74
N SER A 149 7.69 5.28 -16.46
CA SER A 149 7.02 6.21 -17.37
C SER A 149 6.37 7.38 -16.60
N ASN A 150 5.51 8.16 -17.24
CA ASN A 150 4.81 9.27 -16.61
C ASN A 150 3.77 8.83 -15.56
N GLU A 151 3.25 7.62 -15.70
CA GLU A 151 2.20 7.06 -14.85
C GLU A 151 2.58 5.69 -14.26
N MET A 152 3.74 5.12 -14.63
CA MET A 152 4.15 3.79 -14.22
C MET A 152 5.48 3.84 -13.46
N ALA A 153 5.51 3.12 -12.35
CA ALA A 153 6.71 2.95 -11.52
C ALA A 153 6.90 1.48 -11.12
N LEU A 154 8.14 1.09 -10.94
CA LEU A 154 8.50 -0.12 -10.22
C LEU A 154 8.72 0.27 -8.76
N THR A 155 7.95 -0.31 -7.86
CA THR A 155 8.01 0.02 -6.43
C THR A 155 8.39 -1.20 -5.61
N SER A 156 9.11 -0.97 -4.53
CA SER A 156 9.48 -1.99 -3.56
C SER A 156 9.44 -1.42 -2.15
N SER A 157 9.26 -2.27 -1.15
CA SER A 157 9.30 -1.86 0.25
C SER A 157 9.84 -2.96 1.14
N LEU A 158 10.24 -2.60 2.33
CA LEU A 158 10.54 -3.55 3.40
C LEU A 158 9.52 -3.34 4.52
N SER A 159 8.79 -4.39 4.87
CA SER A 159 7.79 -4.36 5.94
C SER A 159 7.96 -5.52 6.90
N ILE A 160 7.63 -5.26 8.17
CA ILE A 160 7.61 -6.26 9.25
C ILE A 160 6.18 -6.39 9.76
N GLY A 161 5.77 -7.60 10.10
CA GLY A 161 4.44 -7.86 10.61
C GLY A 161 4.33 -9.15 11.39
N GLN A 162 3.14 -9.38 11.91
CA GLN A 162 2.77 -10.59 12.63
C GLN A 162 1.46 -11.13 12.07
N VAL A 163 1.39 -12.44 11.94
CA VAL A 163 0.23 -13.16 11.41
C VAL A 163 -0.27 -14.14 12.46
N HIS A 164 -1.60 -14.20 12.59
CA HIS A 164 -2.31 -15.13 13.48
C HIS A 164 -3.36 -15.89 12.71
N HIS A 165 -3.29 -17.23 12.72
CA HIS A 165 -4.31 -18.10 12.16
C HIS A 165 -4.96 -18.89 13.29
N HIS A 166 -6.26 -18.67 13.48
CA HIS A 166 -7.06 -19.36 14.50
C HIS A 166 -7.67 -20.64 13.97
N PHE A 167 -7.84 -21.60 14.87
CA PHE A 167 -8.48 -22.89 14.60
C PHE A 167 -9.86 -22.97 15.28
N LYS A 168 -10.65 -23.95 14.89
CA LYS A 168 -11.97 -24.27 15.41
C LYS A 168 -12.00 -25.68 15.96
N ASP A 169 -13.10 -26.05 16.59
CA ASP A 169 -13.46 -27.44 16.97
C ASP A 169 -12.45 -28.11 17.91
N ASN A 170 -11.84 -27.37 18.86
CA ASN A 170 -10.85 -27.86 19.83
C ASN A 170 -9.56 -28.46 19.22
N TYR A 171 -9.23 -28.08 17.98
CA TYR A 171 -8.01 -28.53 17.35
C TYR A 171 -6.84 -27.60 17.62
N VAL A 172 -5.66 -28.20 17.76
CA VAL A 172 -4.37 -27.53 17.92
C VAL A 172 -3.39 -28.11 16.91
N LEU A 173 -2.48 -27.33 16.37
CA LEU A 173 -1.38 -27.84 15.56
C LEU A 173 -0.27 -28.32 16.50
N SER A 174 -0.09 -29.62 16.59
CA SER A 174 0.98 -30.25 17.36
C SER A 174 2.05 -30.84 16.43
N THR A 175 3.27 -30.99 16.95
CA THR A 175 4.38 -31.63 16.21
C THR A 175 4.90 -32.80 17.02
N GLU A 176 4.70 -33.99 16.48
CA GLU A 176 5.19 -35.26 17.05
C GLU A 176 6.14 -35.93 16.06
N ASN A 177 7.29 -36.39 16.53
CA ASN A 177 8.32 -37.02 15.71
C ASN A 177 8.72 -36.24 14.45
N GLY A 178 8.67 -34.87 14.55
CA GLY A 178 9.01 -33.99 13.44
C GLY A 178 7.92 -33.86 12.37
N VAL A 179 6.72 -34.38 12.60
CA VAL A 179 5.54 -34.21 11.73
C VAL A 179 4.49 -33.39 12.46
N SER A 180 4.03 -32.32 11.81
CA SER A 180 2.98 -31.45 12.35
C SER A 180 1.61 -31.91 11.87
N ALA A 181 0.67 -32.08 12.79
CA ALA A 181 -0.70 -32.49 12.51
C ALA A 181 -1.71 -31.72 13.36
N MET A 182 -2.94 -31.67 12.90
CA MET A 182 -4.05 -31.12 13.69
C MET A 182 -4.52 -32.17 14.67
N THR A 183 -4.32 -31.92 15.97
CA THR A 183 -4.67 -32.84 17.06
C THR A 183 -5.82 -32.28 17.88
N PRO A 184 -6.90 -33.04 18.12
CA PRO A 184 -7.98 -32.62 19.01
C PRO A 184 -7.52 -32.71 20.47
N ILE A 185 -7.85 -31.72 21.27
CA ILE A 185 -7.69 -31.77 22.72
C ILE A 185 -8.95 -32.35 23.32
N GLU A 186 -8.86 -33.55 23.90
CA GLU A 186 -9.96 -34.24 24.53
C GLU A 186 -10.12 -33.81 26.00
N GLY A 187 -11.38 -33.86 26.51
CA GLY A 187 -11.69 -33.61 27.91
C GLY A 187 -11.79 -32.16 28.33
N GLU A 188 -11.37 -31.20 27.50
CA GLU A 188 -11.42 -29.78 27.82
C GLU A 188 -11.94 -28.96 26.63
N THR A 189 -12.61 -27.84 26.91
CA THR A 189 -13.08 -26.93 25.88
C THR A 189 -12.08 -25.78 25.69
N LEU A 190 -11.51 -25.69 24.52
CA LEU A 190 -10.56 -24.63 24.19
C LEU A 190 -11.31 -23.31 23.98
N LYS A 191 -10.88 -22.26 24.68
CA LYS A 191 -11.39 -20.91 24.46
C LYS A 191 -10.91 -20.37 23.10
N LYS A 192 -9.68 -20.65 22.74
CA LYS A 192 -9.06 -20.35 21.43
C LYS A 192 -7.81 -21.20 21.22
N SER A 193 -7.54 -21.51 19.97
CA SER A 193 -6.28 -22.08 19.50
C SER A 193 -5.84 -21.33 18.27
N TYR A 194 -4.53 -21.17 18.08
CA TYR A 194 -3.97 -20.44 16.95
C TYR A 194 -2.50 -20.74 16.76
N ILE A 195 -2.03 -20.56 15.53
CA ILE A 195 -0.61 -20.41 15.23
C ILE A 195 -0.31 -18.93 15.01
N SER A 196 0.90 -18.51 15.38
CA SER A 196 1.40 -17.15 15.14
C SER A 196 2.85 -17.20 14.68
N TYR A 197 3.20 -16.30 13.78
CA TYR A 197 4.57 -16.14 13.30
C TYR A 197 4.80 -14.69 12.87
N ASN A 198 6.08 -14.29 12.88
CA ASN A 198 6.50 -12.99 12.38
C ASN A 198 6.90 -13.09 10.92
N VAL A 199 6.78 -11.98 10.19
CA VAL A 199 7.13 -11.92 8.77
C VAL A 199 7.91 -10.65 8.46
N LEU A 200 8.95 -10.78 7.62
CA LEU A 200 9.61 -9.69 6.94
C LEU A 200 9.27 -9.82 5.44
N ARG A 201 8.73 -8.79 4.83
CA ARG A 201 8.27 -8.83 3.44
C ARG A 201 9.00 -7.84 2.56
N LEU A 202 9.28 -8.29 1.35
CA LEU A 202 9.89 -7.53 0.27
C LEU A 202 9.04 -7.73 -1.00
N PRO A 203 8.03 -6.90 -1.25
CA PRO A 203 7.29 -6.89 -2.50
C PRO A 203 8.07 -6.17 -3.61
N ILE A 204 7.88 -6.61 -4.85
CA ILE A 204 8.34 -5.93 -6.07
C ILE A 204 7.11 -5.73 -6.93
N MET A 205 6.63 -4.49 -7.02
CA MET A 205 5.33 -4.17 -7.60
C MET A 205 5.48 -3.29 -8.83
N LEU A 206 4.73 -3.60 -9.87
CA LEU A 206 4.47 -2.66 -10.95
C LEU A 206 3.27 -1.81 -10.55
N GLU A 207 3.47 -0.51 -10.40
CA GLU A 207 2.48 0.43 -9.90
C GLU A 207 2.10 1.43 -10.99
N TRP A 208 0.82 1.52 -11.29
CA TRP A 208 0.23 2.56 -12.10
C TRP A 208 -0.36 3.64 -11.20
N GLN A 209 -0.03 4.91 -11.48
CA GLN A 209 -0.39 6.06 -10.66
C GLN A 209 -1.05 7.13 -11.53
N LYS A 210 -2.19 7.61 -11.07
CA LYS A 210 -2.91 8.71 -11.73
C LYS A 210 -3.42 9.70 -10.70
N ARG A 211 -3.21 10.98 -10.96
CA ARG A 211 -3.79 12.04 -10.12
C ARG A 211 -5.27 12.22 -10.49
N ILE A 212 -6.13 12.13 -9.48
CA ILE A 212 -7.57 12.36 -9.60
C ILE A 212 -7.94 13.45 -8.59
N GLY A 213 -8.21 14.66 -9.10
CA GLY A 213 -8.38 15.83 -8.25
C GLY A 213 -7.09 16.19 -7.52
N CYS A 214 -7.16 16.30 -6.21
CA CYS A 214 -6.03 16.67 -5.34
C CYS A 214 -5.20 15.46 -4.85
N HIS A 215 -5.64 14.24 -5.12
CA HIS A 215 -5.03 13.03 -4.58
C HIS A 215 -4.58 12.06 -5.67
N ASP A 216 -3.62 11.22 -5.32
CA ASP A 216 -3.14 10.17 -6.20
C ASP A 216 -3.96 8.89 -6.00
N ALA A 217 -4.45 8.36 -7.12
CA ALA A 217 -4.97 7.01 -7.22
C ALA A 217 -3.89 6.09 -7.75
N PHE A 218 -3.81 4.88 -7.25
CA PHE A 218 -2.84 3.90 -7.72
C PHE A 218 -3.41 2.49 -7.75
N LEU A 219 -2.85 1.68 -8.64
CA LEU A 219 -3.05 0.25 -8.73
C LEU A 219 -1.68 -0.41 -8.88
N ALA A 220 -1.38 -1.39 -8.05
CA ALA A 220 -0.12 -2.09 -8.07
C ALA A 220 -0.34 -3.61 -8.05
N LEU A 221 0.50 -4.33 -8.79
CA LEU A 221 0.50 -5.79 -8.86
C LEU A 221 1.95 -6.28 -8.94
N GLY A 222 2.25 -7.37 -8.24
CA GLY A 222 3.56 -7.99 -8.33
C GLY A 222 3.79 -9.10 -7.33
N PRO A 223 4.93 -9.79 -7.44
CA PRO A 223 5.36 -10.79 -6.47
C PRO A 223 5.86 -10.14 -5.18
N SER A 224 5.74 -10.87 -4.07
CA SER A 224 6.39 -10.53 -2.81
C SER A 224 7.06 -11.76 -2.21
N VAL A 225 8.28 -11.55 -1.73
CA VAL A 225 9.02 -12.55 -0.96
C VAL A 225 8.83 -12.23 0.51
N GLU A 226 8.62 -13.25 1.32
CA GLU A 226 8.57 -13.10 2.76
C GLU A 226 9.49 -14.09 3.47
N TYR A 227 10.15 -13.60 4.51
CA TYR A 227 10.88 -14.41 5.47
C TYR A 227 10.06 -14.54 6.74
N ARG A 228 9.84 -15.77 7.21
CA ARG A 228 8.99 -16.14 8.33
C ARG A 228 9.83 -16.69 9.46
N TRP A 229 9.55 -16.27 10.70
CA TRP A 229 10.27 -16.74 11.87
C TRP A 229 9.43 -16.61 13.13
N HIS A 230 9.90 -17.20 14.23
CA HIS A 230 9.30 -17.12 15.56
C HIS A 230 7.87 -17.65 15.58
N GLU A 231 7.71 -18.82 15.01
CA GLU A 231 6.45 -19.55 14.99
C GLU A 231 6.11 -20.15 16.35
N HIS A 232 4.82 -20.18 16.64
CA HIS A 232 4.29 -20.84 17.83
C HIS A 232 2.88 -21.38 17.55
N SER A 233 2.61 -22.57 18.06
CA SER A 233 1.26 -23.10 18.21
C SER A 233 0.82 -22.97 19.66
N ARG A 234 -0.30 -22.31 19.89
CA ARG A 234 -0.79 -21.95 21.24
C ARG A 234 -2.27 -22.14 21.37
N TYR A 235 -2.69 -22.54 22.59
CA TYR A 235 -4.10 -22.63 22.92
C TYR A 235 -4.41 -22.12 24.33
N PHE A 236 -5.68 -21.92 24.63
CA PHE A 236 -6.15 -21.42 25.92
C PHE A 236 -7.24 -22.30 26.49
N ILE A 237 -7.04 -22.77 27.72
CA ILE A 237 -8.02 -23.42 28.56
C ILE A 237 -8.43 -22.40 29.61
N GLY A 238 -9.69 -21.94 29.56
CA GLY A 238 -10.13 -20.85 30.42
C GLY A 238 -9.32 -19.58 30.28
N LYS A 239 -8.52 -19.25 31.29
CA LYS A 239 -7.61 -18.10 31.32
C LYS A 239 -6.12 -18.48 31.15
N HIS A 240 -5.80 -19.76 31.19
CA HIS A 240 -4.43 -20.26 31.12
C HIS A 240 -4.01 -20.43 29.66
N LYS A 241 -2.81 -19.89 29.35
CA LYS A 241 -2.18 -20.00 28.04
C LYS A 241 -1.22 -21.19 28.06
N HIS A 242 -1.35 -22.06 27.08
CA HIS A 242 -0.46 -23.18 26.83
C HIS A 242 0.22 -23.01 25.47
N THR A 243 1.51 -23.30 25.42
CA THR A 243 2.26 -23.41 24.16
C THR A 243 2.38 -24.88 23.85
N GLU A 244 1.85 -25.30 22.71
CA GLU A 244 1.88 -26.68 22.26
C GLU A 244 3.24 -27.01 21.67
N THR A 245 3.69 -26.19 20.73
CA THR A 245 4.99 -26.33 20.09
C THR A 245 5.49 -24.97 19.57
N ASP A 246 6.79 -24.83 19.55
CA ASP A 246 7.51 -23.68 18.95
C ASP A 246 8.11 -24.03 17.58
N ASP A 247 7.91 -25.28 17.09
CA ASP A 247 8.26 -25.75 15.75
C ASP A 247 7.02 -26.35 15.10
N ILE A 248 6.46 -25.69 14.13
CA ILE A 248 5.28 -26.12 13.38
C ILE A 248 5.63 -26.56 11.95
N ASN A 249 6.89 -26.84 11.67
CA ASN A 249 7.40 -27.09 10.31
C ASN A 249 7.08 -25.95 9.33
N LEU A 250 7.21 -24.69 9.78
CA LEU A 250 6.99 -23.51 8.97
C LEU A 250 8.02 -23.42 7.84
N ASN A 251 7.57 -23.13 6.62
CA ASN A 251 8.49 -22.78 5.54
C ASN A 251 9.05 -21.38 5.78
N PRO A 252 10.36 -21.21 6.01
CA PRO A 252 10.94 -19.92 6.36
C PRO A 252 10.89 -18.90 5.23
N ILE A 253 10.81 -19.36 3.98
CA ILE A 253 10.70 -18.47 2.81
C ILE A 253 9.37 -18.71 2.12
N GLY A 254 8.60 -17.64 1.95
CA GLY A 254 7.34 -17.61 1.24
C GLY A 254 7.40 -16.74 -0.01
N LEU A 255 6.74 -17.19 -1.07
CA LEU A 255 6.50 -16.42 -2.29
C LEU A 255 4.99 -16.20 -2.42
N ASN A 256 4.60 -14.95 -2.62
CA ASN A 256 3.20 -14.56 -2.76
C ASN A 256 3.00 -13.70 -4.01
N LEU A 257 1.79 -13.68 -4.52
CA LEU A 257 1.30 -12.67 -5.43
C LEU A 257 0.53 -11.63 -4.63
N GLU A 258 0.79 -10.36 -4.89
CA GLU A 258 0.18 -9.25 -4.16
C GLU A 258 -0.41 -8.22 -5.12
N ALA A 259 -1.62 -7.75 -4.81
CA ALA A 259 -2.31 -6.67 -5.50
C ALA A 259 -2.68 -5.58 -4.49
N ARG A 260 -2.56 -4.32 -4.91
CA ARG A 260 -2.93 -3.14 -4.10
C ARG A 260 -3.64 -2.12 -4.95
N ALA A 261 -4.62 -1.47 -4.35
CA ALA A 261 -5.30 -0.33 -4.95
C ALA A 261 -5.58 0.70 -3.87
N GLY A 262 -5.43 1.98 -4.17
CA GLY A 262 -5.65 3.00 -3.15
C GLY A 262 -5.89 4.38 -3.71
N TYR A 263 -6.36 5.24 -2.81
CA TYR A 263 -6.66 6.64 -3.05
C TYR A 263 -6.52 7.44 -1.75
N SER A 264 -5.89 8.61 -1.82
CA SER A 264 -5.83 9.56 -0.68
C SER A 264 -5.30 8.98 0.64
N GLY A 265 -4.24 8.14 0.59
CA GLY A 265 -3.62 7.60 1.81
C GLY A 265 -4.29 6.34 2.37
N VAL A 266 -5.43 5.92 1.83
CA VAL A 266 -6.09 4.64 2.17
C VAL A 266 -5.90 3.67 1.02
N MET A 267 -5.59 2.42 1.33
CA MET A 267 -5.44 1.38 0.34
C MET A 267 -6.09 0.07 0.77
N LEU A 268 -6.57 -0.66 -0.22
CA LEU A 268 -6.94 -2.07 -0.13
C LEU A 268 -5.79 -2.90 -0.65
N TYR A 269 -5.45 -3.99 0.04
CA TYR A 269 -4.50 -4.97 -0.47
C TYR A 269 -5.05 -6.38 -0.40
N ALA A 270 -4.61 -7.21 -1.33
CA ALA A 270 -4.85 -8.64 -1.36
C ALA A 270 -3.52 -9.36 -1.61
N ARG A 271 -3.29 -10.45 -0.90
CA ARG A 271 -2.12 -11.30 -1.03
C ARG A 271 -2.52 -12.74 -1.07
N ALA A 272 -1.94 -13.51 -1.98
CA ALA A 272 -2.15 -14.95 -2.11
C ALA A 272 -0.81 -15.68 -2.14
N GLY A 273 -0.64 -16.67 -1.27
CA GLY A 273 0.55 -17.53 -1.22
C GLY A 273 0.67 -18.39 -2.47
N ILE A 274 1.83 -18.33 -3.12
CA ILE A 274 2.21 -19.25 -4.21
C ILE A 274 2.87 -20.50 -3.62
N THR A 275 3.66 -20.30 -2.55
CA THR A 275 4.27 -21.38 -1.78
C THR A 275 3.44 -21.71 -0.55
N PRO A 276 3.43 -22.96 -0.11
CA PRO A 276 2.70 -23.36 1.09
C PRO A 276 3.30 -22.72 2.35
N LEU A 277 2.46 -22.53 3.36
CA LEU A 277 2.88 -21.98 4.65
C LEU A 277 3.77 -22.99 5.41
N LEU A 278 3.35 -24.25 5.44
CA LEU A 278 4.02 -25.34 6.13
C LEU A 278 4.75 -26.25 5.14
N ASN A 279 5.71 -27.02 5.63
CA ASN A 279 6.44 -27.99 4.83
C ASN A 279 5.52 -29.16 4.45
N LYS A 280 5.20 -29.32 3.19
CA LYS A 280 4.31 -30.36 2.66
C LYS A 280 4.69 -31.81 3.03
N ALA A 281 5.99 -32.09 3.24
CA ALA A 281 6.46 -33.42 3.59
C ALA A 281 6.20 -33.76 5.07
N LYS A 282 5.89 -32.74 5.90
CA LYS A 282 5.82 -32.86 7.35
C LYS A 282 4.57 -32.24 7.97
N ALA A 283 3.73 -31.58 7.19
CA ALA A 283 2.56 -30.87 7.69
C ALA A 283 1.45 -30.79 6.64
N PRO A 284 0.19 -30.54 7.04
CA PRO A 284 -0.92 -30.35 6.12
C PRO A 284 -0.67 -29.18 5.15
N GLU A 285 -1.09 -29.36 3.90
CA GLU A 285 -0.91 -28.36 2.86
C GLU A 285 -1.84 -27.17 3.07
N CYS A 286 -1.27 -25.97 3.19
CA CYS A 286 -2.05 -24.74 3.32
C CYS A 286 -1.31 -23.54 2.70
N TYR A 287 -2.08 -22.62 2.12
CA TYR A 287 -1.59 -21.43 1.45
C TYR A 287 -2.13 -20.19 2.15
N PRO A 288 -1.28 -19.26 2.62
CA PRO A 288 -1.78 -18.06 3.27
C PRO A 288 -2.43 -17.13 2.24
N MET A 289 -3.61 -16.63 2.57
CA MET A 289 -4.32 -15.62 1.78
C MET A 289 -4.81 -14.52 2.70
N THR A 290 -4.55 -13.27 2.33
CA THR A 290 -4.93 -12.11 3.15
C THR A 290 -5.58 -11.04 2.29
N ILE A 291 -6.62 -10.41 2.85
CA ILE A 291 -7.23 -9.19 2.32
C ILE A 291 -7.29 -8.19 3.46
N GLY A 292 -6.84 -6.97 3.21
CA GLY A 292 -6.76 -5.97 4.27
C GLY A 292 -6.72 -4.53 3.78
N LEU A 293 -6.65 -3.65 4.76
CA LEU A 293 -6.56 -2.21 4.58
C LEU A 293 -5.18 -1.71 5.03
N GLY A 294 -4.70 -0.69 4.37
CA GLY A 294 -3.49 0.00 4.73
C GLY A 294 -3.72 1.51 4.80
N PHE A 295 -2.95 2.17 5.66
CA PHE A 295 -3.03 3.60 5.89
C PHE A 295 -1.63 4.20 5.75
N ARG A 296 -1.53 5.25 4.95
CA ARG A 296 -0.35 6.10 4.82
C ARG A 296 -0.55 7.32 5.70
N LEU A 297 0.33 7.49 6.68
CA LEU A 297 0.37 8.64 7.59
C LEU A 297 1.35 9.69 7.07
#